data_2c86663c693de5888c9be24627b2038d
#
_entry.id   2c86663c693de5888c9be24627b2038d
#
_cell.length_a   1.000
_cell.length_b   1.000
_cell.length_c   1.000
_cell.angle_alpha   90.00
_cell.angle_beta   90.00
_cell.angle_gamma   90.00
#
_symmetry.space_group_name_H-M   'P 1'
#
loop_
_entity.id
_entity.type
_entity.pdbx_description
1 polymer ?
#
loop_
_entity_poly.entity_id
_entity_poly.type
_entity_poly.pdbx_seq_one_letter_code
_entity_poly.pdbx_strand_id
1 'polypeptide(L)'
;MSKPIFVVRFPGYWTQSQVDSSRSAIHQMKELNEDYHLIVLQDNEIHSGTKFECYNSPHEPEKLEEITRLTEVSIERCLRQEEEKLNKQHE
;
A
#
# COMPACT_ATOMS: atom_id res chain seq x y z
N MET A 1 15.10 -7.41 19.32
CA MET A 1 13.64 -7.25 19.22
C MET A 1 13.19 -7.41 17.79
N SER A 2 12.13 -8.15 17.58
CA SER A 2 11.57 -8.28 16.24
C SER A 2 10.85 -6.99 15.85
N LYS A 3 10.96 -6.62 14.56
CA LYS A 3 10.24 -5.48 14.02
C LYS A 3 8.74 -5.77 13.97
N PRO A 4 7.89 -4.77 14.14
CA PRO A 4 6.46 -4.94 13.91
C PRO A 4 6.18 -5.29 12.45
N ILE A 5 5.02 -5.89 12.20
CA ILE A 5 4.61 -6.31 10.87
C ILE A 5 3.52 -5.37 10.36
N PHE A 6 3.73 -4.82 9.16
CA PHE A 6 2.74 -3.97 8.49
C PHE A 6 2.23 -4.71 7.25
N VAL A 7 0.94 -5.00 7.22
CA VAL A 7 0.32 -5.76 6.13
C VAL A 7 -0.56 -4.84 5.28
N VAL A 8 -0.34 -4.86 3.97
CA VAL A 8 -1.17 -4.14 3.01
C VAL A 8 -1.85 -5.16 2.13
N ARG A 9 -3.19 -5.13 2.09
CA ARG A 9 -4.00 -6.04 1.27
C ARG A 9 -4.70 -5.25 0.18
N PHE A 10 -4.43 -5.58 -1.07
CA PHE A 10 -5.07 -4.96 -2.23
C PHE A 10 -6.32 -5.74 -2.62
N PRO A 11 -7.35 -5.06 -3.15
CA PRO A 11 -8.53 -5.74 -3.66
C PRO A 11 -8.21 -6.71 -4.80
N GLY A 12 -8.95 -7.81 -4.87
CA GLY A 12 -8.74 -8.81 -5.89
C GLY A 12 -9.04 -8.34 -7.31
N TYR A 13 -9.86 -7.29 -7.46
CA TYR A 13 -10.23 -6.75 -8.77
C TYR A 13 -9.15 -5.86 -9.40
N TRP A 14 -8.10 -5.51 -8.66
CA TRP A 14 -7.01 -4.69 -9.21
C TRP A 14 -6.24 -5.46 -10.28
N THR A 15 -5.80 -4.75 -11.32
CA THR A 15 -4.95 -5.33 -12.36
C THR A 15 -3.54 -5.58 -11.82
N GLN A 16 -2.80 -6.44 -12.50
CA GLN A 16 -1.41 -6.72 -12.13
C GLN A 16 -0.57 -5.45 -12.15
N SER A 17 -0.80 -4.57 -13.14
CA SER A 17 -0.10 -3.30 -13.24
C SER A 17 -0.36 -2.40 -12.03
N GLN A 18 -1.61 -2.31 -11.58
CA GLN A 18 -1.97 -1.54 -10.39
C GLN A 18 -1.30 -2.09 -9.13
N VAL A 19 -1.31 -3.42 -8.98
CA VAL A 19 -0.68 -4.08 -7.85
C VAL A 19 0.83 -3.85 -7.84
N ASP A 20 1.48 -4.03 -8.98
CA ASP A 20 2.93 -3.88 -9.08
C ASP A 20 3.39 -2.45 -8.83
N SER A 21 2.69 -1.46 -9.41
CA SER A 21 3.01 -0.05 -9.19
C SER A 21 2.86 0.35 -7.73
N SER A 22 1.77 -0.06 -7.11
CA SER A 22 1.49 0.26 -5.70
C SER A 22 2.48 -0.45 -4.77
N ARG A 23 2.79 -1.71 -5.05
CA ARG A 23 3.78 -2.46 -4.28
C ARG A 23 5.14 -1.79 -4.33
N SER A 24 5.57 -1.38 -5.52
CA SER A 24 6.85 -0.69 -5.71
C SER A 24 6.90 0.61 -4.93
N ALA A 25 5.83 1.41 -4.97
CA ALA A 25 5.76 2.67 -4.22
C ALA A 25 5.86 2.44 -2.71
N ILE A 26 5.18 1.42 -2.20
CA ILE A 26 5.21 1.08 -0.78
C ILE A 26 6.61 0.61 -0.36
N HIS A 27 7.26 -0.20 -1.18
CA HIS A 27 8.64 -0.66 -0.90
C HIS A 27 9.67 0.47 -0.96
N GLN A 28 9.36 1.58 -1.61
CA GLN A 28 10.21 2.76 -1.63
C GLN A 28 10.00 3.68 -0.42
N MET A 29 8.96 3.44 0.36
CA MET A 29 8.69 4.23 1.57
C MET A 29 9.68 3.81 2.66
N LYS A 30 10.66 4.67 2.88
CA LYS A 30 11.76 4.42 3.80
C LYS A 30 11.27 4.12 5.23
N GLU A 31 10.28 4.87 5.69
CA GLU A 31 9.72 4.74 7.03
C GLU A 31 9.14 3.36 7.28
N LEU A 32 8.43 2.80 6.30
CA LEU A 32 7.88 1.46 6.41
C LEU A 32 8.96 0.38 6.37
N ASN A 33 9.92 0.53 5.47
CA ASN A 33 10.96 -0.48 5.28
C ASN A 33 11.94 -0.55 6.44
N GLU A 34 12.24 0.58 7.07
CA GLU A 34 13.17 0.63 8.19
C GLU A 34 12.55 0.15 9.50
N ASP A 35 11.30 0.51 9.76
CA ASP A 35 10.64 0.27 11.05
C ASP A 35 9.76 -0.98 11.08
N TYR A 36 9.39 -1.53 9.94
CA TYR A 36 8.43 -2.63 9.84
C TYR A 36 8.89 -3.73 8.89
N HIS A 37 8.46 -4.95 9.18
CA HIS A 37 8.45 -6.01 8.18
C HIS A 37 7.20 -5.79 7.33
N LEU A 38 7.40 -5.51 6.06
CA LEU A 38 6.32 -5.16 5.14
C LEU A 38 5.84 -6.39 4.39
N ILE A 39 4.55 -6.66 4.47
CA ILE A 39 3.90 -7.73 3.71
C ILE A 39 2.84 -7.07 2.81
N VAL A 40 2.97 -7.25 1.50
CA VAL A 40 2.03 -6.71 0.51
C VAL A 40 1.45 -7.87 -0.27
N LEU A 41 0.13 -7.98 -0.26
CA LEU A 41 -0.55 -9.07 -0.96
C LEU A 41 -1.86 -8.61 -1.59
N GLN A 42 -2.36 -9.40 -2.52
CA GLN A 42 -3.67 -9.18 -3.14
C GLN A 42 -4.65 -10.19 -2.56
N ASP A 43 -5.81 -9.73 -2.10
CA ASP A 43 -6.81 -10.56 -1.44
C ASP A 43 -8.12 -10.51 -2.22
N ASN A 44 -8.51 -11.63 -2.81
CA ASN A 44 -9.71 -11.73 -3.63
C ASN A 44 -11.01 -11.54 -2.84
N GLU A 45 -10.95 -11.63 -1.53
CA GLU A 45 -12.13 -11.43 -0.66
C GLU A 45 -12.39 -9.96 -0.37
N ILE A 46 -11.44 -9.08 -0.68
CA ILE A 46 -11.60 -7.64 -0.48
C ILE A 46 -12.24 -7.01 -1.71
N HIS A 47 -13.36 -6.33 -1.50
CA HIS A 47 -14.12 -5.70 -2.58
C HIS A 47 -14.25 -4.18 -2.42
N SER A 48 -13.73 -3.61 -1.35
CA SER A 48 -13.99 -2.21 -0.98
C SER A 48 -12.74 -1.36 -0.79
N GLY A 49 -11.67 -1.66 -1.50
CA GLY A 49 -10.45 -0.87 -1.42
C GLY A 49 -9.39 -1.53 -0.55
N THR A 50 -8.26 -0.85 -0.43
CA THR A 50 -7.08 -1.38 0.25
C THR A 50 -7.31 -1.48 1.76
N LYS A 51 -6.82 -2.56 2.37
CA LYS A 51 -6.87 -2.78 3.81
C LYS A 51 -5.46 -2.76 4.40
N PHE A 52 -5.36 -2.24 5.61
CA PHE A 52 -4.09 -2.14 6.33
C PHE A 52 -4.22 -2.82 7.69
N GLU A 53 -3.21 -3.59 8.07
CA GLU A 53 -3.12 -4.23 9.37
C GLU A 53 -1.72 -4.03 9.93
N CYS A 54 -1.61 -3.87 11.24
CA CYS A 54 -0.31 -3.74 11.89
C CYS A 54 -0.27 -4.61 13.14
N TYR A 55 0.79 -5.37 13.28
CA TYR A 55 0.99 -6.28 14.40
C TYR A 55 2.22 -5.89 15.19
N ASN A 56 2.10 -5.88 16.50
CA ASN A 56 3.20 -5.61 17.44
C ASN A 56 3.84 -4.24 17.26
N SER A 57 3.06 -3.24 16.85
CA SER A 57 3.58 -1.89 16.68
C SER A 57 3.91 -1.26 18.04
N PRO A 58 5.15 -0.74 18.23
CA PRO A 58 5.50 0.02 19.42
C PRO A 58 5.00 1.47 19.35
N HIS A 59 4.48 1.90 18.20
CA HIS A 59 4.04 3.27 18.00
C HIS A 59 2.64 3.52 18.55
N GLU A 60 2.39 4.76 18.94
CA GLU A 60 1.07 5.19 19.36
C GLU A 60 0.09 5.16 18.18
N PRO A 61 -1.22 5.00 18.45
CA PRO A 61 -2.23 4.96 17.39
C PRO A 61 -2.19 6.13 16.42
N GLU A 62 -1.86 7.33 16.92
CA GLU A 62 -1.77 8.53 16.09
C GLU A 62 -0.68 8.43 15.03
N LYS A 63 0.47 7.90 15.42
CA LYS A 63 1.58 7.71 14.49
C LYS A 63 1.27 6.63 13.47
N LEU A 64 0.59 5.58 13.89
CA LEU A 64 0.17 4.50 13.01
C LEU A 64 -0.83 5.01 11.97
N GLU A 65 -1.78 5.88 12.37
CA GLU A 65 -2.71 6.51 11.44
C GLU A 65 -1.98 7.37 10.41
N GLU A 66 -0.97 8.11 10.83
CA GLU A 66 -0.17 8.94 9.94
C GLU A 66 0.55 8.10 8.89
N ILE A 67 1.18 7.00 9.31
CA ILE A 67 1.86 6.07 8.41
C ILE A 67 0.88 5.46 7.42
N THR A 68 -0.29 5.05 7.89
CA THR A 68 -1.35 4.50 7.05
C THR A 68 -1.81 5.52 6.01
N ARG A 69 -2.02 6.76 6.42
CA ARG A 69 -2.42 7.86 5.52
C ARG A 69 -1.38 8.11 4.44
N LEU A 70 -0.11 8.16 4.81
CA LEU A 70 0.98 8.36 3.84
C LEU A 70 1.02 7.21 2.83
N THR A 71 0.78 5.99 3.29
CA THR A 71 0.72 4.82 2.42
C THR A 71 -0.46 4.92 1.46
N GLU A 72 -1.64 5.30 1.94
CA GLU A 72 -2.83 5.50 1.10
C GLU A 72 -2.60 6.56 0.03
N VAL A 73 -1.99 7.69 0.40
CA VAL A 73 -1.67 8.76 -0.55
C VAL A 73 -0.72 8.28 -1.64
N SER A 74 0.29 7.50 -1.26
CA SER A 74 1.25 6.93 -2.22
C SER A 74 0.55 5.98 -3.21
N ILE A 75 -0.35 5.15 -2.71
CA ILE A 75 -1.13 4.21 -3.54
C ILE A 75 -2.04 4.99 -4.50
N GLU A 76 -2.78 5.98 -4.01
CA GLU A 76 -3.66 6.81 -4.84
C GLU A 76 -2.89 7.50 -5.96
N ARG A 77 -1.71 8.01 -5.66
CA ARG A 77 -0.85 8.65 -6.65
C ARG A 77 -0.46 7.67 -7.75
N CYS A 78 -0.10 6.44 -7.39
CA CYS A 78 0.24 5.40 -8.35
C CYS A 78 -0.95 5.05 -9.24
N LEU A 79 -2.15 4.93 -8.67
CA LEU A 79 -3.36 4.61 -9.41
C LEU A 79 -3.71 5.72 -10.41
N ARG A 80 -3.53 6.98 -10.03
CA ARG A 80 -3.74 8.12 -10.94
C ARG A 80 -2.76 8.08 -12.11
N GLN A 81 -1.50 7.76 -11.84
CA GLN A 81 -0.49 7.65 -12.90
C GLN A 81 -0.84 6.54 -13.88
N GLU A 82 -1.36 5.42 -13.39
CA GLU A 82 -1.80 4.32 -14.26
C GLU A 82 -2.99 4.74 -15.13
N GLU A 83 -3.95 5.47 -14.57
CA GLU A 83 -5.08 6.00 -15.34
C GLU A 83 -4.63 6.97 -16.42
N GLU A 84 -3.71 7.87 -16.11
CA GLU A 84 -3.16 8.83 -17.06
C GLU A 84 -2.45 8.12 -18.23
N LYS A 85 -1.71 7.05 -17.93
CA LYS A 85 -1.06 6.26 -18.98
C LYS A 85 -2.07 5.60 -19.89
N LEU A 86 -3.14 5.05 -19.35
CA LEU A 86 -4.21 4.44 -20.13
C LEU A 86 -4.91 5.46 -21.02
N ASN A 87 -5.19 6.65 -20.50
CA ASN A 87 -5.81 7.72 -21.26
C ASN A 87 -4.93 8.21 -22.41
N LYS A 88 -3.62 8.29 -22.20
CA LYS A 88 -2.67 8.68 -23.22
C LYS A 88 -2.55 7.65 -24.34
N GLN A 89 -2.72 6.37 -24.01
CA GLN A 89 -2.64 5.30 -25.00
C GLN A 89 -3.86 5.27 -25.94
N HIS A 90 -4.97 5.88 -25.53
CA HIS A 90 -6.20 5.93 -26.34
C HIS A 90 -6.29 7.15 -27.23
N GLU A 91 -5.35 8.05 -27.13
CA GLU A 91 -5.21 9.18 -28.06
C GLU A 91 -4.30 8.79 -29.22
#